data_03fd36ff046446ddbbc9685f281b5ee2
#
_entry.id   03fd36ff046446ddbbc9685f281b5ee2
#
_cell.length_a   1.000
_cell.length_b   1.000
_cell.length_c   1.000
_cell.angle_alpha   90.00
_cell.angle_beta   90.00
_cell.angle_gamma   90.00
#
_symmetry.space_group_name_H-M   'P 1'
#
loop_
_entity.id
_entity.type
_entity.pdbx_description
1 polymer ?
#
loop_
_entity_poly.entity_id
_entity_poly.type
_entity_poly.pdbx_seq_one_letter_code
_entity_poly.pdbx_strand_id
1 'polypeptide(L)'
;MVKKTEGRTLLCSDENFDWSLYENGYTGGSSLTVNGSVKTNGKDKVYCHEPYAQELYDMMEAHFRGSKINAKDQLRGSIHNINDIRVVSDHEVVVDSENGASARIDLNKETQFVKSLGYTNTRDFINDVKTDKQRFFTNDNSMVIKVIDSNRVSLWEGKLSKIKDEFANELKNGPTLAYWGTITGINTGGYTINIKGVDCFLPGSLASSGPISDFNSFIGKSLYVCVVNYSRLTNNYVVSHKKYLELVLPGRVQNELYVGQPINVKVTGVSKNGVFCAIADNKGEFVFPSLMHRTTMSRDAESYFENRMYLVGDQFKAFVHRITWDDKGSYRIVIGDKEPQLEENTETKEA
;
A
#
# COMPACT_ATOMS: atom_id res chain seq x y z
N MET A 1 -1.83 -15.09 -42.58
CA MET A 1 -1.62 -14.21 -43.77
C MET A 1 -1.00 -12.91 -43.31
N VAL A 2 0.21 -12.60 -43.73
CA VAL A 2 0.93 -11.41 -43.32
C VAL A 2 0.51 -10.25 -44.21
N LYS A 3 -0.02 -9.16 -43.65
CA LYS A 3 -0.38 -7.96 -44.41
C LYS A 3 0.84 -7.09 -44.65
N LYS A 4 1.09 -6.70 -45.90
CA LYS A 4 2.06 -5.67 -46.24
C LYS A 4 1.40 -4.30 -46.14
N THR A 5 1.92 -3.45 -45.33
CA THR A 5 1.56 -2.03 -45.26
C THR A 5 2.83 -1.20 -45.47
N GLU A 6 2.85 -0.34 -46.50
CA GLU A 6 3.96 0.57 -46.80
C GLU A 6 5.35 -0.08 -46.89
N GLY A 7 5.46 -1.25 -47.51
CA GLY A 7 6.73 -1.94 -47.64
C GLY A 7 7.22 -2.67 -46.40
N ARG A 8 6.47 -2.63 -45.30
CA ARG A 8 6.75 -3.35 -44.07
C ARG A 8 5.85 -4.57 -43.95
N THR A 9 6.40 -5.67 -43.44
CA THR A 9 5.66 -6.87 -43.15
C THR A 9 5.50 -6.97 -41.63
N LEU A 10 4.28 -6.92 -41.11
CA LEU A 10 3.97 -7.09 -39.72
C LEU A 10 3.79 -8.59 -39.40
N LEU A 11 4.47 -9.06 -38.35
CA LEU A 11 4.37 -10.44 -37.89
C LEU A 11 3.06 -10.73 -37.16
N CYS A 12 2.47 -9.71 -36.58
CA CYS A 12 1.23 -9.86 -35.84
C CYS A 12 0.50 -8.53 -35.86
N SER A 13 -0.54 -8.45 -36.59
CA SER A 13 -1.41 -7.29 -36.50
C SER A 13 -2.85 -7.64 -36.44
N ASP A 14 -3.26 -8.81 -36.64
CA ASP A 14 -4.66 -8.97 -36.87
C ASP A 14 -5.18 -10.38 -36.70
N GLU A 15 -6.50 -10.46 -36.72
CA GLU A 15 -7.34 -11.64 -36.69
C GLU A 15 -6.96 -12.78 -37.66
N ASN A 16 -6.02 -12.51 -38.58
CA ASN A 16 -5.56 -13.46 -39.62
C ASN A 16 -4.17 -14.05 -39.34
N PHE A 17 -3.58 -13.81 -38.18
CA PHE A 17 -2.29 -14.39 -37.83
C PHE A 17 -2.49 -15.83 -37.38
N ASP A 18 -1.92 -16.78 -38.13
CA ASP A 18 -2.06 -18.21 -37.85
C ASP A 18 -1.00 -18.67 -36.84
N TRP A 19 -1.37 -18.66 -35.56
CA TRP A 19 -0.54 -19.13 -34.45
C TRP A 19 -0.22 -20.62 -34.52
N SER A 20 -1.04 -21.43 -35.23
CA SER A 20 -0.81 -22.88 -35.38
C SER A 20 0.49 -23.21 -36.08
N LEU A 21 1.01 -22.29 -36.88
CA LEU A 21 2.32 -22.41 -37.53
C LEU A 21 3.46 -22.42 -36.51
N TYR A 22 3.25 -21.85 -35.32
CA TYR A 22 4.25 -21.78 -34.26
C TYR A 22 4.07 -22.89 -33.23
N GLU A 23 2.83 -23.29 -32.94
CA GLU A 23 2.53 -24.35 -31.98
C GLU A 23 3.02 -25.75 -32.47
N ASN A 24 3.09 -25.98 -33.75
CA ASN A 24 3.52 -27.24 -34.33
C ASN A 24 5.01 -27.33 -34.65
N GLY A 25 5.84 -26.43 -34.14
CA GLY A 25 7.28 -26.46 -34.37
C GLY A 25 7.60 -26.34 -35.84
N TYR A 26 7.38 -25.19 -36.41
CA TYR A 26 7.62 -24.91 -37.84
C TYR A 26 9.04 -25.31 -38.27
N THR A 27 9.15 -26.43 -38.92
CA THR A 27 10.39 -26.94 -39.51
C THR A 27 10.37 -26.87 -41.04
N GLY A 28 9.35 -26.30 -41.62
CA GLY A 28 9.13 -26.31 -43.07
C GLY A 28 9.61 -25.06 -43.76
N GLY A 29 10.22 -25.20 -44.90
CA GLY A 29 10.84 -24.18 -45.75
C GLY A 29 9.89 -23.23 -46.42
N SER A 30 8.89 -22.68 -45.74
CA SER A 30 8.14 -21.55 -46.25
C SER A 30 8.64 -20.30 -45.52
N SER A 31 9.16 -19.39 -46.27
CA SER A 31 9.77 -18.16 -45.82
C SER A 31 8.75 -17.23 -45.22
N LEU A 32 8.84 -16.98 -43.90
CA LEU A 32 8.29 -15.79 -43.31
C LEU A 32 9.19 -14.60 -43.67
N THR A 33 8.68 -13.74 -44.54
CA THR A 33 9.44 -12.59 -45.01
C THR A 33 9.06 -11.39 -44.19
N VAL A 34 9.96 -10.97 -43.33
CA VAL A 34 9.89 -9.67 -42.67
C VAL A 34 10.81 -8.74 -43.45
N ASN A 35 10.26 -7.69 -44.05
CA ASN A 35 10.97 -6.75 -44.93
C ASN A 35 11.73 -7.38 -46.09
N GLY A 36 11.27 -8.52 -46.57
CA GLY A 36 11.75 -9.08 -47.80
C GLY A 36 13.08 -9.81 -47.77
N SER A 37 13.73 -9.99 -46.65
CA SER A 37 15.00 -10.73 -46.58
C SER A 37 14.93 -11.93 -45.64
N VAL A 38 14.86 -13.12 -46.25
CA VAL A 38 15.15 -14.38 -45.57
C VAL A 38 16.54 -14.81 -46.00
N LYS A 39 17.42 -15.01 -45.05
CA LYS A 39 18.71 -15.66 -45.31
C LYS A 39 18.62 -17.12 -44.87
N THR A 40 18.67 -18.00 -45.83
CA THR A 40 18.73 -19.42 -45.61
C THR A 40 20.20 -19.89 -45.56
N ASN A 41 20.69 -20.15 -44.35
CA ASN A 41 21.95 -20.90 -44.15
C ASN A 41 21.62 -22.27 -43.54
N GLY A 42 20.64 -22.98 -44.13
CA GLY A 42 20.13 -24.20 -43.51
C GLY A 42 19.36 -23.97 -42.19
N LYS A 43 19.23 -22.76 -41.79
CA LYS A 43 18.41 -22.26 -40.65
C LYS A 43 17.91 -20.89 -41.08
N ASP A 44 16.62 -20.81 -41.31
CA ASP A 44 15.98 -19.57 -41.71
C ASP A 44 16.07 -18.55 -40.55
N LYS A 45 16.76 -17.44 -40.78
CA LYS A 45 16.77 -16.29 -39.83
C LYS A 45 15.88 -15.20 -40.39
N VAL A 46 14.89 -14.84 -39.62
CA VAL A 46 14.00 -13.73 -39.92
C VAL A 46 14.57 -12.46 -39.27
N TYR A 47 14.74 -11.41 -40.04
CA TYR A 47 15.20 -10.10 -39.56
C TYR A 47 14.04 -9.15 -39.45
N CYS A 48 13.94 -8.50 -38.32
CA CYS A 48 12.94 -7.50 -38.03
C CYS A 48 13.59 -6.17 -37.77
N HIS A 49 13.11 -5.12 -38.42
CA HIS A 49 13.68 -3.78 -38.26
C HIS A 49 13.10 -2.99 -37.07
N GLU A 50 12.04 -3.48 -36.47
CA GLU A 50 11.46 -2.84 -35.32
C GLU A 50 12.03 -3.46 -34.03
N PRO A 51 12.56 -2.65 -33.10
CA PRO A 51 13.16 -3.16 -31.86
C PRO A 51 12.24 -4.11 -31.10
N TYR A 52 10.95 -3.78 -31.04
CA TYR A 52 9.96 -4.60 -30.35
C TYR A 52 9.70 -5.95 -31.02
N ALA A 53 9.68 -5.96 -32.34
CA ALA A 53 9.48 -7.22 -33.09
C ALA A 53 10.74 -8.08 -33.04
N GLN A 54 11.92 -7.49 -32.88
CA GLN A 54 13.16 -8.25 -32.66
C GLN A 54 13.18 -8.88 -31.27
N GLU A 55 12.78 -8.16 -30.21
CA GLU A 55 12.66 -8.71 -28.88
C GLU A 55 11.64 -9.87 -28.81
N LEU A 56 10.50 -9.70 -29.48
CA LEU A 56 9.49 -10.75 -29.56
C LEU A 56 10.03 -11.98 -30.32
N TYR A 57 10.73 -11.73 -31.41
CA TYR A 57 11.37 -12.81 -32.19
C TYR A 57 12.43 -13.53 -31.37
N ASP A 58 13.29 -12.81 -30.66
CA ASP A 58 14.33 -13.39 -29.82
C ASP A 58 13.72 -14.20 -28.65
N MET A 59 12.63 -13.73 -28.07
CA MET A 59 11.88 -14.50 -27.07
C MET A 59 11.26 -15.79 -27.66
N MET A 60 10.69 -15.69 -28.86
CA MET A 60 10.12 -16.84 -29.55
C MET A 60 11.20 -17.82 -29.98
N GLU A 61 12.31 -17.34 -30.54
CA GLU A 61 13.46 -18.15 -30.91
C GLU A 61 14.06 -18.89 -29.70
N ALA A 62 14.14 -18.19 -28.57
CA ALA A 62 14.57 -18.76 -27.30
C ALA A 62 13.63 -19.87 -26.83
N HIS A 63 12.33 -19.68 -26.99
CA HIS A 63 11.30 -20.66 -26.61
C HIS A 63 11.31 -21.90 -27.50
N PHE A 64 11.38 -21.70 -28.81
CA PHE A 64 11.24 -22.83 -29.80
C PHE A 64 12.54 -23.58 -30.06
N ARG A 65 13.71 -22.96 -29.93
CA ARG A 65 14.98 -23.67 -30.18
C ARG A 65 15.48 -24.48 -29.01
N GLY A 66 14.74 -24.54 -27.90
CA GLY A 66 15.26 -25.17 -26.69
C GLY A 66 16.65 -24.61 -26.35
N SER A 67 16.89 -23.31 -26.77
CA SER A 67 18.09 -22.61 -26.30
C SER A 67 18.03 -22.76 -24.80
N LYS A 68 19.11 -23.27 -24.23
CA LYS A 68 19.33 -23.33 -22.80
C LYS A 68 19.42 -21.88 -22.28
N ILE A 69 18.30 -21.16 -22.32
CA ILE A 69 18.09 -20.07 -21.39
C ILE A 69 18.23 -20.81 -20.08
N ASN A 70 19.28 -20.53 -19.35
CA ASN A 70 19.50 -21.19 -18.09
C ASN A 70 18.20 -21.08 -17.33
N ALA A 71 17.56 -22.19 -17.01
CA ALA A 71 16.33 -22.22 -16.23
C ALA A 71 16.47 -21.37 -14.96
N LYS A 72 17.71 -21.15 -14.53
CA LYS A 72 18.14 -20.27 -13.45
C LYS A 72 17.92 -18.77 -13.74
N ASP A 73 18.10 -18.32 -14.99
CA ASP A 73 17.91 -16.91 -15.34
C ASP A 73 16.43 -16.55 -15.54
N GLN A 74 15.61 -17.51 -15.96
CA GLN A 74 14.16 -17.35 -16.03
C GLN A 74 13.50 -17.18 -14.66
N LEU A 75 14.12 -17.69 -13.61
CA LEU A 75 13.64 -17.58 -12.24
C LEU A 75 14.06 -16.27 -11.55
N ARG A 76 14.93 -15.46 -12.17
CA ARG A 76 15.39 -14.21 -11.56
C ARG A 76 14.23 -13.26 -11.29
N GLY A 77 14.12 -12.81 -10.05
CA GLY A 77 13.03 -11.94 -9.59
C GLY A 77 11.73 -12.67 -9.25
N SER A 78 11.62 -13.98 -9.54
CA SER A 78 10.44 -14.75 -9.17
C SER A 78 10.32 -14.94 -7.66
N ILE A 79 9.06 -15.02 -7.21
CA ILE A 79 8.71 -15.25 -5.81
C ILE A 79 8.11 -16.64 -5.71
N HIS A 80 8.55 -17.41 -4.71
CA HIS A 80 8.08 -18.78 -4.48
C HIS A 80 7.69 -18.95 -3.02
N ASN A 81 6.57 -19.62 -2.78
CA ASN A 81 6.19 -20.04 -1.45
C ASN A 81 7.12 -21.16 -0.98
N ILE A 82 7.38 -21.19 0.32
CA ILE A 82 8.18 -22.21 0.97
C ILE A 82 7.23 -23.24 1.58
N ASN A 83 7.47 -24.52 1.29
CA ASN A 83 6.70 -25.64 1.83
C ASN A 83 7.36 -26.28 3.04
N ASP A 84 8.68 -26.25 3.10
CA ASP A 84 9.42 -26.81 4.21
C ASP A 84 10.70 -26.00 4.50
N ILE A 85 11.13 -26.04 5.76
CA ILE A 85 12.39 -25.48 6.24
C ILE A 85 13.13 -26.51 7.07
N ARG A 86 14.39 -26.70 6.76
CA ARG A 86 15.29 -27.65 7.46
C ARG A 86 16.50 -26.91 7.98
N VAL A 87 16.78 -27.09 9.26
CA VAL A 87 17.97 -26.49 9.89
C VAL A 87 19.20 -27.32 9.55
N VAL A 88 20.25 -26.66 9.05
CA VAL A 88 21.55 -27.27 8.73
C VAL A 88 22.57 -26.97 9.81
N SER A 89 22.61 -25.72 10.28
CA SER A 89 23.52 -25.28 11.35
C SER A 89 22.86 -24.18 12.19
N ASP A 90 23.61 -23.62 13.16
CA ASP A 90 23.11 -22.53 14.02
C ASP A 90 22.85 -21.19 13.29
N HIS A 91 23.13 -21.11 11.99
CA HIS A 91 22.91 -19.93 11.18
C HIS A 91 22.51 -20.24 9.74
N GLU A 92 22.37 -21.51 9.36
CA GLU A 92 21.99 -21.92 8.02
C GLU A 92 20.73 -22.78 8.01
N VAL A 93 19.86 -22.48 7.08
CA VAL A 93 18.65 -23.26 6.78
C VAL A 93 18.61 -23.64 5.31
N VAL A 94 17.96 -24.76 5.01
CA VAL A 94 17.55 -25.13 3.66
C VAL A 94 16.04 -24.96 3.61
N VAL A 95 15.57 -24.24 2.62
CA VAL A 95 14.16 -24.03 2.33
C VAL A 95 13.79 -24.78 1.06
N ASP A 96 12.66 -25.46 1.08
CA ASP A 96 12.11 -26.16 -0.05
C ASP A 96 10.88 -25.39 -0.55
N SER A 97 10.88 -25.03 -1.84
CA SER A 97 9.79 -24.31 -2.47
C SER A 97 8.73 -25.25 -3.05
N GLU A 98 7.53 -24.73 -3.27
CA GLU A 98 6.41 -25.46 -3.91
C GLU A 98 6.82 -26.10 -5.25
N ASN A 99 7.75 -25.51 -5.96
CA ASN A 99 8.25 -26.00 -7.25
C ASN A 99 9.29 -27.12 -7.11
N GLY A 100 9.52 -27.63 -5.90
CA GLY A 100 10.48 -28.70 -5.65
C GLY A 100 11.95 -28.25 -5.66
N ALA A 101 12.23 -26.96 -5.77
CA ALA A 101 13.58 -26.43 -5.68
C ALA A 101 13.98 -26.20 -4.23
N SER A 102 15.20 -26.61 -3.87
CA SER A 102 15.77 -26.39 -2.54
C SER A 102 16.84 -25.30 -2.60
N ALA A 103 16.85 -24.40 -1.63
CA ALA A 103 17.84 -23.34 -1.53
C ALA A 103 18.42 -23.27 -0.12
N ARG A 104 19.75 -23.10 -0.02
CA ARG A 104 20.46 -22.88 1.23
C ARG A 104 20.57 -21.38 1.51
N ILE A 105 20.19 -20.98 2.72
CA ILE A 105 20.14 -19.58 3.15
C ILE A 105 20.96 -19.41 4.42
N ASP A 106 21.87 -18.44 4.40
CA ASP A 106 22.63 -17.99 5.57
C ASP A 106 21.83 -16.87 6.27
N LEU A 107 21.29 -17.18 7.44
CA LEU A 107 20.48 -16.26 8.23
C LEU A 107 21.25 -15.05 8.80
N ASN A 108 22.57 -15.13 8.85
CA ASN A 108 23.38 -13.97 9.23
C ASN A 108 23.31 -12.86 8.18
N LYS A 109 23.02 -13.20 6.92
CA LYS A 109 22.76 -12.25 5.84
C LYS A 109 21.30 -11.79 5.79
N GLU A 110 20.42 -12.52 6.45
CA GLU A 110 18.97 -12.27 6.50
C GLU A 110 18.50 -11.72 7.86
N THR A 111 19.38 -10.98 8.57
CA THR A 111 19.09 -10.47 9.92
C THR A 111 17.85 -9.60 10.00
N GLN A 112 17.53 -8.84 8.93
CA GLN A 112 16.30 -8.02 8.86
C GLN A 112 15.05 -8.90 8.80
N PHE A 113 15.10 -10.02 8.09
CA PHE A 113 14.03 -10.99 8.06
C PHE A 113 13.77 -11.56 9.46
N VAL A 114 14.81 -12.04 10.14
CA VAL A 114 14.73 -12.59 11.50
C VAL A 114 14.14 -11.58 12.49
N LYS A 115 14.64 -10.34 12.47
CA LYS A 115 14.10 -9.24 13.29
C LYS A 115 12.65 -8.92 12.98
N SER A 116 12.24 -9.00 11.72
CA SER A 116 10.86 -8.74 11.28
C SER A 116 9.85 -9.78 11.76
N LEU A 117 10.31 -10.93 12.23
CA LEU A 117 9.52 -11.98 12.89
C LEU A 117 9.52 -11.85 14.43
N GLY A 118 10.19 -10.83 14.97
CA GLY A 118 10.25 -10.56 16.41
C GLY A 118 11.42 -11.20 17.15
N TYR A 119 12.36 -11.83 16.45
CA TYR A 119 13.53 -12.43 17.07
C TYR A 119 14.68 -11.44 17.18
N THR A 120 15.40 -11.47 18.30
CA THR A 120 16.57 -10.61 18.53
C THR A 120 17.83 -11.17 17.85
N ASN A 121 17.90 -12.48 17.73
CA ASN A 121 19.05 -13.16 17.11
C ASN A 121 18.60 -14.38 16.27
N THR A 122 19.50 -14.86 15.40
CA THR A 122 19.24 -15.99 14.51
C THR A 122 19.10 -17.32 15.24
N ARG A 123 19.76 -17.46 16.40
CA ARG A 123 19.73 -18.71 17.18
C ARG A 123 18.35 -18.97 17.77
N ASP A 124 17.68 -17.94 18.28
CA ASP A 124 16.32 -18.08 18.84
C ASP A 124 15.32 -18.47 17.74
N PHE A 125 15.42 -17.85 16.56
CA PHE A 125 14.62 -18.24 15.39
C PHE A 125 14.85 -19.71 15.02
N ILE A 126 16.11 -20.17 14.96
CA ILE A 126 16.45 -21.56 14.63
C ILE A 126 15.91 -22.53 15.65
N ASN A 127 15.95 -22.18 16.94
CA ASN A 127 15.40 -23.02 18.01
C ASN A 127 13.89 -23.16 17.87
N ASP A 128 13.19 -22.08 17.56
CA ASP A 128 11.74 -22.13 17.29
C ASP A 128 11.43 -22.97 16.04
N VAL A 129 12.20 -22.85 14.97
CA VAL A 129 12.04 -23.68 13.77
C VAL A 129 12.25 -25.16 14.08
N LYS A 130 13.20 -25.51 14.96
CA LYS A 130 13.42 -26.89 15.41
C LYS A 130 12.26 -27.42 16.25
N THR A 131 11.62 -26.54 17.02
CA THR A 131 10.55 -26.93 17.97
C THR A 131 9.19 -27.05 17.25
N ASP A 132 8.82 -26.07 16.48
CA ASP A 132 7.55 -26.02 15.76
C ASP A 132 7.69 -25.29 14.41
N LYS A 133 8.13 -26.03 13.40
CA LYS A 133 8.27 -25.46 12.06
C LYS A 133 6.94 -25.13 11.38
N GLN A 134 5.83 -25.82 11.73
CA GLN A 134 4.54 -25.61 11.08
C GLN A 134 3.97 -24.23 11.34
N ARG A 135 4.31 -23.62 12.47
CA ARG A 135 3.93 -22.26 12.81
C ARG A 135 4.31 -21.22 11.73
N PHE A 136 5.35 -21.48 10.97
CA PHE A 136 5.85 -20.58 9.92
C PHE A 136 5.17 -20.76 8.56
N PHE A 137 4.26 -21.74 8.44
CA PHE A 137 3.55 -22.07 7.20
C PHE A 137 2.04 -21.89 7.28
N THR A 138 1.54 -21.28 8.35
CA THR A 138 0.12 -20.91 8.46
C THR A 138 -0.22 -19.80 7.48
N ASN A 139 -1.47 -19.72 7.02
CA ASN A 139 -1.95 -18.81 5.98
C ASN A 139 -1.52 -17.35 6.19
N ASP A 140 -1.44 -16.88 7.44
CA ASP A 140 -1.02 -15.51 7.77
C ASP A 140 0.51 -15.33 7.75
N ASN A 141 1.27 -16.41 7.96
CA ASN A 141 2.74 -16.39 8.08
C ASN A 141 3.45 -17.16 6.97
N SER A 142 2.80 -17.43 5.83
CA SER A 142 3.44 -18.17 4.75
C SER A 142 4.74 -17.48 4.34
N MET A 143 5.86 -18.19 4.54
CA MET A 143 7.19 -17.71 4.17
C MET A 143 7.36 -17.79 2.66
N VAL A 144 7.98 -16.79 2.10
CA VAL A 144 8.28 -16.70 0.66
C VAL A 144 9.75 -16.37 0.45
N ILE A 145 10.30 -16.89 -0.64
CA ILE A 145 11.65 -16.52 -1.12
C ILE A 145 11.54 -15.77 -2.44
N LYS A 146 12.48 -14.87 -2.66
CA LYS A 146 12.70 -14.25 -3.96
C LYS A 146 14.04 -14.70 -4.51
N VAL A 147 14.06 -15.11 -5.77
CA VAL A 147 15.28 -15.44 -6.49
C VAL A 147 15.95 -14.14 -6.93
N ILE A 148 17.11 -13.84 -6.40
CA ILE A 148 17.88 -12.63 -6.72
C ILE A 148 18.72 -12.87 -7.97
N ASP A 149 19.43 -14.00 -7.99
CA ASP A 149 20.25 -14.47 -9.11
C ASP A 149 20.34 -16.01 -9.11
N SER A 150 21.06 -16.57 -10.06
CA SER A 150 21.17 -18.03 -10.25
C SER A 150 21.60 -18.81 -9.01
N ASN A 151 22.26 -18.18 -8.04
CA ASN A 151 22.81 -18.82 -6.86
C ASN A 151 22.38 -18.17 -5.54
N ARG A 152 21.55 -17.11 -5.60
CA ARG A 152 21.15 -16.36 -4.41
C ARG A 152 19.65 -16.17 -4.34
N VAL A 153 19.09 -16.60 -3.23
CA VAL A 153 17.71 -16.33 -2.84
C VAL A 153 17.68 -15.51 -1.56
N SER A 154 16.60 -14.79 -1.30
CA SER A 154 16.45 -13.99 -0.09
C SER A 154 15.03 -14.14 0.45
N LEU A 155 14.93 -14.41 1.74
CA LEU A 155 13.68 -14.40 2.52
C LEU A 155 13.18 -12.99 2.73
N TRP A 156 14.10 -12.05 3.01
CA TRP A 156 13.74 -10.66 3.23
C TRP A 156 13.15 -10.02 1.98
N GLU A 157 13.82 -10.15 0.85
CA GLU A 157 13.31 -9.65 -0.42
C GLU A 157 12.00 -10.33 -0.85
N GLY A 158 11.82 -11.61 -0.54
CA GLY A 158 10.56 -12.31 -0.73
C GLY A 158 9.43 -11.68 0.07
N LYS A 159 9.65 -11.48 1.37
CA LYS A 159 8.69 -10.83 2.27
C LYS A 159 8.33 -9.41 1.80
N LEU A 160 9.33 -8.59 1.44
CA LEU A 160 9.09 -7.24 0.91
C LEU A 160 8.26 -7.26 -0.38
N SER A 161 8.55 -8.20 -1.27
CA SER A 161 7.80 -8.33 -2.53
C SER A 161 6.34 -8.71 -2.27
N LYS A 162 6.07 -9.64 -1.36
CA LYS A 162 4.69 -10.01 -0.95
C LYS A 162 3.92 -8.79 -0.41
N ILE A 163 4.56 -7.97 0.45
CA ILE A 163 3.92 -6.76 0.98
C ILE A 163 3.66 -5.74 -0.14
N LYS A 164 4.57 -5.60 -1.10
CA LYS A 164 4.36 -4.71 -2.25
C LYS A 164 3.23 -5.19 -3.15
N ASP A 165 3.05 -6.50 -3.30
CA ASP A 165 1.93 -7.09 -4.04
C ASP A 165 0.61 -6.84 -3.30
N GLU A 166 0.58 -6.94 -1.95
CA GLU A 166 -0.57 -6.53 -1.13
C GLU A 166 -0.93 -5.06 -1.40
N PHE A 167 0.05 -4.15 -1.38
CA PHE A 167 -0.16 -2.73 -1.66
C PHE A 167 -0.68 -2.48 -3.09
N ALA A 168 -0.14 -3.21 -4.07
CA ALA A 168 -0.60 -3.10 -5.45
C ALA A 168 -2.05 -3.57 -5.62
N ASN A 169 -2.46 -4.62 -4.90
CA ASN A 169 -3.83 -5.10 -4.89
C ASN A 169 -4.79 -4.10 -4.22
N GLU A 170 -4.37 -3.47 -3.11
CA GLU A 170 -5.13 -2.39 -2.47
C GLU A 170 -5.37 -1.21 -3.43
N LEU A 171 -4.36 -0.83 -4.22
CA LEU A 171 -4.51 0.24 -5.20
C LEU A 171 -5.51 -0.09 -6.31
N LYS A 172 -5.67 -1.38 -6.68
CA LYS A 172 -6.64 -1.82 -7.70
C LYS A 172 -8.06 -1.85 -7.15
N ASN A 173 -8.24 -2.30 -5.91
CA ASN A 173 -9.55 -2.55 -5.29
C ASN A 173 -10.06 -1.37 -4.45
N GLY A 174 -9.23 -0.36 -4.24
CA GLY A 174 -9.45 0.73 -3.30
C GLY A 174 -8.89 0.41 -1.91
N PRO A 175 -8.61 1.44 -1.11
CA PRO A 175 -8.00 1.29 0.21
C PRO A 175 -9.01 0.69 1.20
N THR A 176 -8.90 -0.62 1.44
CA THR A 176 -9.75 -1.37 2.39
C THR A 176 -8.98 -1.75 3.65
N LEU A 177 -7.65 -1.85 3.57
CA LEU A 177 -6.80 -2.25 4.69
C LEU A 177 -6.06 -1.06 5.29
N ALA A 178 -5.93 -1.11 6.61
CA ALA A 178 -5.10 -0.19 7.37
C ALA A 178 -3.80 -0.86 7.80
N TYR A 179 -2.70 -0.20 7.55
CA TYR A 179 -1.36 -0.68 7.87
C TYR A 179 -0.76 0.13 9.01
N TRP A 180 -0.18 -0.56 9.98
CA TRP A 180 0.58 0.06 11.05
C TRP A 180 1.99 0.37 10.56
N GLY A 181 2.41 1.63 10.65
CA GLY A 181 3.73 2.06 10.22
C GLY A 181 4.37 3.04 11.19
N THR A 182 5.70 3.09 11.19
CA THR A 182 6.50 3.99 12.02
C THR A 182 7.18 5.05 11.15
N ILE A 183 7.07 6.30 11.52
CA ILE A 183 7.72 7.42 10.83
C ILE A 183 9.22 7.38 11.16
N THR A 184 10.04 7.17 10.13
CA THR A 184 11.50 7.01 10.25
C THR A 184 12.28 8.26 9.87
N GLY A 185 11.68 9.17 9.08
CA GLY A 185 12.36 10.37 8.64
C GLY A 185 11.43 11.42 8.05
N ILE A 186 12.01 12.60 7.79
CA ILE A 186 11.34 13.73 7.13
C ILE A 186 11.95 13.93 5.76
N ASN A 187 11.10 14.14 4.78
CA ASN A 187 11.47 14.47 3.40
C ASN A 187 10.85 15.80 2.97
N THR A 188 11.25 16.30 1.81
CA THR A 188 10.62 17.47 1.20
C THR A 188 9.13 17.19 0.94
N GLY A 189 8.25 17.85 1.69
CA GLY A 189 6.79 17.75 1.56
C GLY A 189 6.11 16.67 2.40
N GLY A 190 6.85 15.93 3.25
CA GLY A 190 6.23 14.90 4.10
C GLY A 190 7.22 14.05 4.87
N TYR A 191 6.84 12.80 5.09
CA TYR A 191 7.56 11.85 5.92
C TYR A 191 7.87 10.57 5.17
N THR A 192 8.94 9.90 5.58
CA THR A 192 9.16 8.49 5.30
C THR A 192 8.55 7.67 6.43
N ILE A 193 7.66 6.75 6.10
CA ILE A 193 7.05 5.82 7.03
C ILE A 193 7.39 4.38 6.64
N ASN A 194 7.86 3.60 7.59
CA ASN A 194 8.17 2.20 7.39
C ASN A 194 6.99 1.33 7.77
N ILE A 195 6.52 0.52 6.82
CA ILE A 195 5.40 -0.43 6.99
C ILE A 195 5.92 -1.84 6.75
N LYS A 196 6.03 -2.64 7.79
CA LYS A 196 6.51 -4.03 7.71
C LYS A 196 7.85 -4.19 6.96
N GLY A 197 8.70 -3.14 6.95
CA GLY A 197 9.98 -3.12 6.26
C GLY A 197 9.98 -2.42 4.90
N VAL A 198 8.84 -2.04 4.38
CA VAL A 198 8.72 -1.23 3.15
C VAL A 198 8.65 0.25 3.53
N ASP A 199 9.57 1.05 3.02
CA ASP A 199 9.54 2.49 3.17
C ASP A 199 8.53 3.10 2.18
N CYS A 200 7.61 3.90 2.71
CA CYS A 200 6.55 4.56 1.97
C CYS A 200 6.62 6.07 2.19
N PHE A 201 6.05 6.83 1.29
CA PHE A 201 5.95 8.28 1.42
C PHE A 201 4.59 8.67 2.01
N LEU A 202 4.61 9.46 3.09
CA LEU A 202 3.45 10.05 3.73
C LEU A 202 3.49 11.57 3.54
N PRO A 203 2.76 12.14 2.58
CA PRO A 203 2.67 13.60 2.42
C PRO A 203 2.23 14.29 3.70
N GLY A 204 2.79 15.46 4.02
CA GLY A 204 2.42 16.22 5.20
C GLY A 204 0.93 16.56 5.26
N SER A 205 0.30 16.85 4.12
CA SER A 205 -1.14 17.11 4.01
C SER A 205 -2.02 15.87 4.26
N LEU A 206 -1.44 14.67 4.22
CA LEU A 206 -2.12 13.39 4.44
C LEU A 206 -1.74 12.74 5.78
N ALA A 207 -0.84 13.34 6.53
CA ALA A 207 -0.36 12.82 7.81
C ALA A 207 -1.26 13.18 9.00
N SER A 208 -2.10 14.20 8.87
CA SER A 208 -3.03 14.63 9.92
C SER A 208 -4.31 15.19 9.31
N SER A 209 -5.39 15.21 10.08
CA SER A 209 -6.65 15.88 9.71
C SER A 209 -6.57 17.41 9.81
N GLY A 210 -5.60 17.93 10.58
CA GLY A 210 -5.37 19.36 10.76
C GLY A 210 -3.96 19.80 10.33
N PRO A 211 -3.69 21.12 10.35
CA PRO A 211 -2.36 21.64 10.04
C PRO A 211 -1.32 21.14 11.05
N ILE A 212 -0.16 20.78 10.54
CA ILE A 212 0.97 20.31 11.34
C ILE A 212 1.85 21.52 11.65
N SER A 213 1.93 21.90 12.93
CA SER A 213 2.77 23.02 13.39
C SER A 213 4.23 22.61 13.59
N ASP A 214 4.46 21.36 14.01
CA ASP A 214 5.81 20.82 14.23
C ASP A 214 5.98 19.48 13.52
N PHE A 215 6.72 19.49 12.42
CA PHE A 215 7.01 18.30 11.65
C PHE A 215 7.91 17.31 12.39
N ASN A 216 8.82 17.78 13.23
CA ASN A 216 9.75 16.92 13.96
C ASN A 216 9.06 16.07 15.02
N SER A 217 7.95 16.55 15.56
CA SER A 217 7.18 15.81 16.58
C SER A 217 6.60 14.49 16.10
N PHE A 218 6.57 14.24 14.80
CA PHE A 218 6.06 13.00 14.20
C PHE A 218 7.13 11.92 14.06
N ILE A 219 8.41 12.26 14.11
CA ILE A 219 9.50 11.27 14.00
C ILE A 219 9.40 10.27 15.15
N GLY A 220 9.51 8.99 14.82
CA GLY A 220 9.39 7.88 15.77
C GLY A 220 7.96 7.53 16.18
N LYS A 221 6.96 8.33 15.81
CA LYS A 221 5.56 7.97 16.04
C LYS A 221 5.13 6.87 15.07
N SER A 222 4.29 5.99 15.59
CA SER A 222 3.65 4.96 14.79
C SER A 222 2.16 5.28 14.64
N LEU A 223 1.61 5.07 13.43
CA LEU A 223 0.23 5.38 13.12
C LEU A 223 -0.32 4.44 12.03
N TYR A 224 -1.64 4.35 11.98
CA TYR A 224 -2.31 3.62 10.92
C TYR A 224 -2.41 4.46 9.66
N VAL A 225 -2.14 3.85 8.52
CA VAL A 225 -2.24 4.48 7.19
C VAL A 225 -2.88 3.53 6.18
N CYS A 226 -3.49 4.11 5.16
CA CYS A 226 -3.94 3.37 3.97
C CYS A 226 -3.04 3.70 2.79
N VAL A 227 -2.81 2.72 1.92
CA VAL A 227 -2.09 2.93 0.65
C VAL A 227 -3.04 3.62 -0.32
N VAL A 228 -2.65 4.78 -0.86
CA VAL A 228 -3.53 5.60 -1.72
C VAL A 228 -3.00 5.76 -3.14
N ASN A 229 -1.71 5.64 -3.36
CA ASN A 229 -1.12 5.79 -4.68
C ASN A 229 0.26 5.11 -4.77
N TYR A 230 0.74 4.95 -5.99
CA TYR A 230 2.11 4.53 -6.31
C TYR A 230 2.75 5.52 -7.26
N SER A 231 3.83 6.14 -6.81
CA SER A 231 4.61 7.09 -7.62
C SER A 231 5.63 6.33 -8.47
N ARG A 232 5.41 6.28 -9.77
CA ARG A 232 6.37 5.69 -10.73
C ARG A 232 7.68 6.47 -10.79
N LEU A 233 7.65 7.78 -10.57
CA LEU A 233 8.83 8.64 -10.63
C LEU A 233 9.81 8.34 -9.49
N THR A 234 9.30 8.14 -8.29
CA THR A 234 10.10 7.84 -7.09
C THR A 234 10.16 6.36 -6.75
N ASN A 235 9.45 5.51 -7.54
CA ASN A 235 9.30 4.08 -7.29
C ASN A 235 8.85 3.78 -5.84
N ASN A 236 7.91 4.58 -5.34
CA ASN A 236 7.52 4.52 -3.95
C ASN A 236 6.00 4.54 -3.78
N TYR A 237 5.49 3.87 -2.74
CA TYR A 237 4.09 3.91 -2.37
C TYR A 237 3.79 5.19 -1.58
N VAL A 238 2.66 5.80 -1.90
CA VAL A 238 2.12 6.97 -1.18
C VAL A 238 1.02 6.49 -0.26
N VAL A 239 1.11 6.87 1.00
CA VAL A 239 0.17 6.47 2.05
C VAL A 239 -0.50 7.67 2.71
N SER A 240 -1.64 7.45 3.36
CA SER A 240 -2.44 8.49 3.98
C SER A 240 -2.99 8.04 5.34
N HIS A 241 -2.64 8.77 6.39
CA HIS A 241 -3.28 8.65 7.69
C HIS A 241 -4.69 9.29 7.65
N LYS A 242 -4.81 10.40 6.95
CA LYS A 242 -6.12 11.07 6.77
C LYS A 242 -7.15 10.12 6.17
N LYS A 243 -6.75 9.31 5.16
CA LYS A 243 -7.67 8.32 4.56
C LYS A 243 -8.07 7.23 5.54
N TYR A 244 -7.15 6.76 6.37
CA TYR A 244 -7.50 5.86 7.47
C TYR A 244 -8.52 6.48 8.42
N LEU A 245 -8.31 7.74 8.84
CA LEU A 245 -9.28 8.44 9.69
C LEU A 245 -10.65 8.58 9.02
N GLU A 246 -10.70 8.88 7.73
CA GLU A 246 -11.96 8.95 6.96
C GLU A 246 -12.73 7.63 6.96
N LEU A 247 -12.06 6.49 6.98
CA LEU A 247 -12.69 5.16 7.00
C LEU A 247 -13.16 4.74 8.40
N VAL A 248 -12.41 5.08 9.42
CA VAL A 248 -12.64 4.61 10.80
C VAL A 248 -13.48 5.59 11.62
N LEU A 249 -13.24 6.90 11.45
CA LEU A 249 -13.91 7.92 12.26
C LEU A 249 -15.44 7.91 12.15
N PRO A 250 -16.07 7.68 10.97
CA PRO A 250 -17.53 7.64 10.91
C PRO A 250 -18.16 6.64 11.89
N GLY A 251 -17.65 5.41 11.96
CA GLY A 251 -18.12 4.41 12.90
C GLY A 251 -17.85 4.79 14.36
N ARG A 252 -16.70 5.40 14.64
CA ARG A 252 -16.40 5.89 15.99
C ARG A 252 -17.32 7.04 16.41
N VAL A 253 -17.62 7.99 15.52
CA VAL A 253 -18.55 9.08 15.80
C VAL A 253 -19.94 8.56 16.16
N GLN A 254 -20.46 7.55 15.44
CA GLN A 254 -21.75 6.94 15.76
C GLN A 254 -21.78 6.26 17.14
N ASN A 255 -20.67 5.68 17.56
CA ASN A 255 -20.60 4.91 18.81
C ASN A 255 -20.17 5.76 20.03
N GLU A 256 -19.40 6.82 19.83
CA GLU A 256 -18.75 7.58 20.92
C GLU A 256 -19.37 8.95 21.16
N LEU A 257 -20.09 9.53 20.19
CA LEU A 257 -20.61 10.89 20.28
C LEU A 257 -22.14 10.96 20.13
N TYR A 258 -22.78 11.80 20.94
CA TYR A 258 -24.21 12.08 20.84
C TYR A 258 -24.49 13.57 21.07
N VAL A 259 -25.62 14.05 20.58
CA VAL A 259 -26.06 15.46 20.74
C VAL A 259 -26.32 15.76 22.22
N GLY A 260 -25.84 16.90 22.71
CA GLY A 260 -25.90 17.29 24.12
C GLY A 260 -24.74 16.78 24.97
N GLN A 261 -23.86 15.95 24.44
CA GLN A 261 -22.70 15.43 25.19
C GLN A 261 -21.73 16.55 25.55
N PRO A 262 -21.29 16.65 26.84
CA PRO A 262 -20.19 17.49 27.22
C PRO A 262 -18.85 16.90 26.77
N ILE A 263 -18.02 17.69 26.12
CA ILE A 263 -16.78 17.26 25.47
C ILE A 263 -15.63 18.22 25.80
N ASN A 264 -14.41 17.69 25.78
CA ASN A 264 -13.21 18.52 25.80
C ASN A 264 -12.75 18.72 24.35
N VAL A 265 -12.43 19.93 23.99
CA VAL A 265 -12.02 20.30 22.64
C VAL A 265 -10.70 21.07 22.65
N LYS A 266 -9.97 20.93 21.54
CA LYS A 266 -8.74 21.69 21.28
C LYS A 266 -8.89 22.46 19.99
N VAL A 267 -8.56 23.73 19.99
CA VAL A 267 -8.57 24.59 18.80
C VAL A 267 -7.50 24.13 17.81
N THR A 268 -7.94 23.85 16.58
CA THR A 268 -7.05 23.46 15.47
C THR A 268 -6.91 24.57 14.43
N GLY A 269 -7.84 25.52 14.39
CA GLY A 269 -7.79 26.64 13.47
C GLY A 269 -8.95 27.61 13.70
N VAL A 270 -8.80 28.83 13.20
CA VAL A 270 -9.84 29.87 13.28
C VAL A 270 -10.15 30.35 11.86
N SER A 271 -11.42 30.48 11.54
CA SER A 271 -11.92 30.96 10.24
C SER A 271 -12.94 32.09 10.43
N LYS A 272 -13.38 32.70 9.33
CA LYS A 272 -14.42 33.73 9.36
C LYS A 272 -15.76 33.25 9.91
N ASN A 273 -16.05 31.96 9.80
CA ASN A 273 -17.36 31.36 10.11
C ASN A 273 -17.38 30.70 11.50
N GLY A 274 -16.21 30.59 12.17
CA GLY A 274 -16.12 29.96 13.47
C GLY A 274 -14.74 29.38 13.75
N VAL A 275 -14.67 28.58 14.80
CA VAL A 275 -13.45 27.96 15.31
C VAL A 275 -13.45 26.47 14.99
N PHE A 276 -12.45 26.01 14.27
CA PHE A 276 -12.21 24.59 14.05
C PHE A 276 -11.58 23.98 15.31
N CYS A 277 -12.17 22.88 15.75
CA CYS A 277 -11.74 22.17 16.93
C CYS A 277 -11.57 20.67 16.65
N ALA A 278 -10.81 20.01 17.50
CA ALA A 278 -10.77 18.56 17.59
C ALA A 278 -11.34 18.14 18.95
N ILE A 279 -12.29 17.22 18.96
CA ILE A 279 -12.91 16.67 20.17
C ILE A 279 -12.01 15.54 20.68
N ALA A 280 -11.83 15.47 21.98
CA ALA A 280 -11.12 14.39 22.65
C ALA A 280 -11.95 13.11 22.65
N ASP A 281 -11.32 11.99 22.36
CA ASP A 281 -11.90 10.65 22.52
C ASP A 281 -11.88 10.19 24.00
N ASN A 282 -12.38 8.97 24.22
CA ASN A 282 -12.42 8.35 25.56
C ASN A 282 -11.03 8.12 26.19
N LYS A 283 -9.96 8.23 25.39
CA LYS A 283 -8.56 8.16 25.86
C LYS A 283 -7.93 9.52 26.09
N GLY A 284 -8.66 10.60 25.81
CA GLY A 284 -8.18 11.97 25.89
C GLY A 284 -7.39 12.45 24.68
N GLU A 285 -7.38 11.67 23.57
CA GLU A 285 -6.75 12.07 22.32
C GLU A 285 -7.70 12.91 21.46
N PHE A 286 -7.22 14.05 20.94
CA PHE A 286 -8.02 14.94 20.11
C PHE A 286 -8.11 14.43 18.67
N VAL A 287 -9.18 13.69 18.36
CA VAL A 287 -9.31 12.89 17.14
C VAL A 287 -10.45 13.37 16.23
N PHE A 288 -11.62 13.77 16.79
CA PHE A 288 -12.80 14.07 15.99
C PHE A 288 -12.82 15.54 15.55
N PRO A 289 -12.68 15.83 14.24
CA PRO A 289 -12.77 17.19 13.74
C PRO A 289 -14.19 17.75 13.92
N SER A 290 -14.28 18.98 14.38
CA SER A 290 -15.53 19.68 14.65
C SER A 290 -15.42 21.17 14.37
N LEU A 291 -16.57 21.82 14.26
CA LEU A 291 -16.68 23.26 14.05
C LEU A 291 -17.58 23.87 15.13
N MET A 292 -17.05 24.82 15.88
CA MET A 292 -17.86 25.75 16.66
C MET A 292 -18.26 26.90 15.75
N HIS A 293 -19.46 26.78 15.17
CA HIS A 293 -19.95 27.79 14.24
C HIS A 293 -20.42 29.03 15.03
N ARG A 294 -20.31 30.19 14.43
CA ARG A 294 -20.68 31.46 15.04
C ARG A 294 -22.10 31.46 15.62
N THR A 295 -23.05 30.80 14.95
CA THR A 295 -24.45 30.68 15.40
C THR A 295 -24.66 29.78 16.61
N THR A 296 -23.68 28.98 16.99
CA THR A 296 -23.73 28.10 18.17
C THR A 296 -22.91 28.63 19.34
N MET A 297 -22.35 29.83 19.20
CA MET A 297 -21.64 30.52 20.24
C MET A 297 -22.59 31.31 21.14
N SER A 298 -22.35 31.33 22.44
CA SER A 298 -22.98 32.31 23.35
C SER A 298 -22.45 33.70 23.05
N ARG A 299 -23.09 34.72 23.61
CA ARG A 299 -22.62 36.12 23.49
C ARG A 299 -21.18 36.31 23.96
N ASP A 300 -20.78 35.63 25.02
CA ASP A 300 -19.44 35.72 25.58
C ASP A 300 -18.42 35.05 24.65
N ALA A 301 -18.75 33.83 24.13
CA ALA A 301 -17.91 33.11 23.17
C ALA A 301 -17.81 33.84 21.83
N GLU A 302 -18.91 34.46 21.36
CA GLU A 302 -18.92 35.28 20.14
C GLU A 302 -18.03 36.52 20.31
N SER A 303 -18.13 37.23 21.45
CA SER A 303 -17.25 38.37 21.78
C SER A 303 -15.79 37.93 21.79
N TYR A 304 -15.48 36.79 22.41
CA TYR A 304 -14.14 36.24 22.48
C TYR A 304 -13.61 35.90 21.06
N PHE A 305 -14.48 35.36 20.22
CA PHE A 305 -14.17 35.06 18.82
C PHE A 305 -13.92 36.32 17.98
N GLU A 306 -14.77 37.34 18.09
CA GLU A 306 -14.65 38.64 17.39
C GLU A 306 -13.36 39.37 17.75
N ASN A 307 -12.95 39.29 19.01
CA ASN A 307 -11.69 39.84 19.51
C ASN A 307 -10.46 38.99 19.17
N ARG A 308 -10.62 37.90 18.39
CA ARG A 308 -9.54 36.98 17.95
C ARG A 308 -8.77 36.35 19.10
N MET A 309 -9.44 36.05 20.20
CA MET A 309 -8.79 35.54 21.42
C MET A 309 -8.61 34.02 21.40
N TYR A 310 -9.27 33.26 20.47
CA TYR A 310 -9.02 31.85 20.29
C TYR A 310 -7.69 31.61 19.58
N LEU A 311 -6.79 30.92 20.23
CA LEU A 311 -5.47 30.55 19.70
C LEU A 311 -5.43 29.06 19.37
N VAL A 312 -4.69 28.69 18.31
CA VAL A 312 -4.46 27.29 17.97
C VAL A 312 -3.74 26.60 19.13
N GLY A 313 -4.32 25.52 19.63
CA GLY A 313 -3.82 24.79 20.79
C GLY A 313 -4.62 25.02 22.08
N ASP A 314 -5.45 26.04 22.16
CA ASP A 314 -6.33 26.28 23.30
C ASP A 314 -7.27 25.09 23.53
N GLN A 315 -7.53 24.80 24.81
CA GLN A 315 -8.43 23.72 25.20
C GLN A 315 -9.55 24.27 26.08
N PHE A 316 -10.78 23.86 25.80
CA PHE A 316 -11.92 24.25 26.59
C PHE A 316 -13.03 23.14 26.54
N LYS A 317 -14.04 23.31 27.39
CA LYS A 317 -15.22 22.44 27.39
C LYS A 317 -16.28 22.99 26.47
N ALA A 318 -16.91 22.10 25.72
CA ALA A 318 -17.99 22.40 24.78
C ALA A 318 -19.03 21.29 24.81
N PHE A 319 -20.12 21.47 24.05
CA PHE A 319 -21.19 20.51 23.90
C PHE A 319 -21.39 20.17 22.43
N VAL A 320 -21.73 18.93 22.12
CA VAL A 320 -22.12 18.52 20.77
C VAL A 320 -23.52 19.06 20.48
N HIS A 321 -23.64 19.97 19.51
CA HIS A 321 -24.93 20.56 19.12
C HIS A 321 -25.63 19.76 18.04
N ARG A 322 -24.86 19.30 17.04
CA ARG A 322 -25.42 18.57 15.90
C ARG A 322 -24.37 17.70 15.26
N ILE A 323 -24.77 16.51 14.85
CA ILE A 323 -24.01 15.60 13.99
C ILE A 323 -24.83 15.39 12.73
N THR A 324 -24.30 15.80 11.58
CA THR A 324 -24.95 15.62 10.28
C THR A 324 -24.16 14.66 9.43
N TRP A 325 -24.86 13.80 8.72
CA TRP A 325 -24.31 12.81 7.81
C TRP A 325 -24.69 13.16 6.38
N ASP A 326 -23.77 12.99 5.45
CA ASP A 326 -24.08 13.09 4.03
C ASP A 326 -24.35 11.69 3.42
N ASP A 327 -24.86 11.67 2.20
CA ASP A 327 -25.21 10.43 1.48
C ASP A 327 -23.99 9.51 1.22
N LYS A 328 -22.79 10.03 1.39
CA LYS A 328 -21.54 9.29 1.21
C LYS A 328 -20.96 8.74 2.52
N GLY A 329 -21.71 8.92 3.64
CA GLY A 329 -21.26 8.51 4.97
C GLY A 329 -20.20 9.41 5.60
N SER A 330 -19.91 10.60 5.02
CA SER A 330 -19.10 11.61 5.68
C SER A 330 -19.93 12.34 6.72
N TYR A 331 -19.27 12.82 7.76
CA TYR A 331 -19.97 13.49 8.87
C TYR A 331 -19.46 14.91 9.09
N ARG A 332 -20.30 15.71 9.73
CA ARG A 332 -19.94 17.04 10.25
C ARG A 332 -20.45 17.19 11.66
N ILE A 333 -19.56 17.58 12.57
CA ILE A 333 -19.90 17.82 13.97
C ILE A 333 -19.88 19.31 14.21
N VAL A 334 -21.00 19.85 14.68
CA VAL A 334 -21.14 21.23 15.15
C VAL A 334 -21.21 21.22 16.66
N ILE A 335 -20.37 22.05 17.29
CA ILE A 335 -20.28 22.18 18.73
C ILE A 335 -20.63 23.59 19.17
N GLY A 336 -20.92 23.76 20.44
CA GLY A 336 -21.18 25.07 21.05
C GLY A 336 -20.64 25.10 22.47
N ASP A 337 -20.47 26.29 23.02
CA ASP A 337 -20.00 26.53 24.40
C ASP A 337 -21.11 26.35 25.46
N LYS A 338 -22.36 26.27 25.04
CA LYS A 338 -23.51 25.95 25.89
C LYS A 338 -24.21 24.69 25.46
N GLU A 339 -24.93 24.05 26.36
CA GLU A 339 -25.75 22.89 26.08
C GLU A 339 -26.84 23.25 25.05
N PRO A 340 -27.05 22.43 24.01
CA PRO A 340 -28.11 22.68 23.04
C PRO A 340 -29.46 22.58 23.72
N GLN A 341 -30.36 23.54 23.47
CA GLN A 341 -31.77 23.38 23.84
C GLN A 341 -32.35 22.32 22.90
N LEU A 342 -32.58 21.12 23.43
CA LEU A 342 -33.32 20.09 22.73
C LEU A 342 -34.76 20.59 22.63
N GLU A 343 -35.18 21.08 21.45
CA GLU A 343 -36.61 21.28 21.17
C GLU A 343 -37.24 19.88 21.28
N GLU A 344 -38.04 19.68 22.33
CA GLU A 344 -38.98 18.56 22.40
C GLU A 344 -39.88 18.69 21.17
N ASN A 345 -39.69 17.84 20.16
CA ASN A 345 -40.65 17.65 19.08
C ASN A 345 -41.93 17.11 19.73
N THR A 346 -42.81 17.98 20.13
CA THR A 346 -44.21 17.68 20.34
C THR A 346 -44.75 17.26 18.98
N GLU A 347 -44.74 15.95 18.69
CA GLU A 347 -45.62 15.37 17.72
C GLU A 347 -47.04 15.60 18.22
N THR A 348 -47.63 16.69 17.79
CA THR A 348 -49.08 16.85 17.80
C THR A 348 -49.63 15.80 16.86
N LYS A 349 -50.04 14.67 17.45
CA LYS A 349 -51.06 13.81 16.84
C LYS A 349 -52.32 14.64 16.74
N GLU A 350 -52.60 15.15 15.56
CA GLU A 350 -53.96 15.52 15.21
C GLU A 350 -54.73 14.24 14.90
N ALA A 351 -55.86 14.12 15.59
CA ALA A 351 -56.86 13.06 15.52
C ALA A 351 -57.62 13.08 14.17
#